data_203702f0a055733c6d416956f6f98c48
#
_entry.id   203702f0a055733c6d416956f6f98c48
#
_cell.length_a   1.000
_cell.length_b   1.000
_cell.length_c   1.000
_cell.angle_alpha   90.00
_cell.angle_beta   90.00
_cell.angle_gamma   90.00
#
_symmetry.space_group_name_H-M   'P 1'
#
loop_
_entity.id
_entity.type
_entity.pdbx_description
1 polymer ?
#
loop_
_entity_poly.entity_id
_entity_poly.type
_entity_poly.pdbx_seq_one_letter_code
_entity_poly.pdbx_strand_id
1 'polypeptide(L)'
;MGNIIDYARTETRDFDALAFREADALVLAQLSYDDVPECVPRLAGVESRYGTLHDRVKEFDPRHPIRSMRMLRKPPFGGVTIARADDELHHGSAVPDHDVENVGLVDPQVTHDFYHAIAANPRFSGIEMGAFLEEFDGDEQTQFAAVTYRLPSGMLVVAFRGTDDSLVGWKEDFNMAFQYPVPAQVTAAGYLARVAALWKDVPIVLTGHSKGGNLAVYAAMNAADGVKDRIERIYSLDGPGFPEAVVNSFEYASVSSRIVKIVPDSSVVGMVLETPERCIVVKSDVEGIMQHFAFSWRMHGDEFDKVEDVASSSVTFNKALNKWLSNLSKEQRERAVDALFSVLEASGAGSISAMMAAGPKVIPEMLGTYVGLSGEDRRNLNQALAIMLQAALARNPKVRRK
;
A
#
# COMPACT_ATOMS: atom_id res chain seq x y z
N MET A 1 12.65 2.23 22.87
CA MET A 1 12.41 2.44 21.44
C MET A 1 11.61 1.26 20.97
N GLY A 2 10.56 1.48 20.27
CA GLY A 2 9.69 0.46 19.70
C GLY A 2 9.50 0.68 18.21
N ASN A 3 8.57 -0.06 17.63
CA ASN A 3 8.13 0.05 16.25
C ASN A 3 6.59 0.06 16.19
N ILE A 4 6.03 -0.08 14.99
CA ILE A 4 4.58 -0.08 14.79
C ILE A 4 3.87 -1.24 15.52
N ILE A 5 4.54 -2.36 15.73
CA ILE A 5 3.99 -3.50 16.48
C ILE A 5 3.87 -3.15 17.97
N ASP A 6 4.88 -2.49 18.52
CA ASP A 6 4.84 -2.01 19.91
C ASP A 6 3.74 -0.95 20.09
N TYR A 7 3.59 -0.04 19.12
CA TYR A 7 2.50 0.92 19.09
C TYR A 7 1.14 0.22 19.08
N ALA A 8 0.95 -0.75 18.19
CA ALA A 8 -0.29 -1.52 18.08
C ALA A 8 -0.60 -2.32 19.36
N ARG A 9 0.40 -2.66 20.17
CA ARG A 9 0.21 -3.37 21.45
C ARG A 9 -0.05 -2.44 22.62
N THR A 10 0.54 -1.24 22.64
CA THR A 10 0.63 -0.42 23.86
C THR A 10 -0.19 0.87 23.82
N GLU A 11 -0.51 1.41 22.64
CA GLU A 11 -1.33 2.64 22.53
C GLU A 11 -2.81 2.29 22.70
N THR A 12 -3.35 2.57 23.88
CA THR A 12 -4.73 2.19 24.24
C THR A 12 -5.70 3.38 24.32
N ARG A 13 -5.20 4.60 24.13
CA ARG A 13 -6.06 5.79 24.10
C ARG A 13 -7.00 5.73 22.91
N ASP A 14 -8.29 5.98 23.13
CA ASP A 14 -9.27 6.07 22.05
C ASP A 14 -9.02 7.30 21.14
N PHE A 15 -9.80 7.41 20.05
CA PHE A 15 -9.66 8.51 19.10
C PHE A 15 -10.18 9.86 19.59
N ASP A 16 -10.88 9.91 20.73
CA ASP A 16 -11.28 11.15 21.40
C ASP A 16 -10.13 11.69 22.26
N ALA A 17 -9.39 10.81 22.93
CA ALA A 17 -8.25 11.16 23.75
C ALA A 17 -6.97 11.40 22.93
N LEU A 18 -6.78 10.66 21.84
CA LEU A 18 -5.68 10.84 20.88
C LEU A 18 -6.24 10.74 19.47
N ALA A 19 -6.36 11.89 18.78
CA ALA A 19 -6.87 11.94 17.41
C ALA A 19 -6.09 11.01 16.44
N PHE A 20 -6.74 10.62 15.36
CA PHE A 20 -6.13 9.81 14.30
C PHE A 20 -4.88 10.48 13.73
N ARG A 21 -3.80 9.73 13.60
CA ARG A 21 -2.47 10.24 13.23
C ARG A 21 -1.69 9.29 12.31
N GLU A 22 -0.44 9.66 12.02
CA GLU A 22 0.43 8.95 11.09
C GLU A 22 0.66 7.49 11.46
N ALA A 23 0.80 7.19 12.76
CA ALA A 23 1.00 5.83 13.27
C ALA A 23 -0.24 4.96 13.00
N ASP A 24 -1.44 5.50 13.24
CA ASP A 24 -2.69 4.79 12.95
C ASP A 24 -2.85 4.53 11.44
N ALA A 25 -2.47 5.52 10.62
CA ALA A 25 -2.49 5.39 9.17
C ALA A 25 -1.57 4.25 8.70
N LEU A 26 -0.38 4.12 9.33
CA LEU A 26 0.53 3.02 9.05
C LEU A 26 -0.03 1.67 9.54
N VAL A 27 -0.63 1.62 10.74
CA VAL A 27 -1.30 0.41 11.25
C VAL A 27 -2.33 -0.09 10.26
N LEU A 28 -3.24 0.77 9.82
CA LEU A 28 -4.32 0.38 8.90
C LEU A 28 -3.82 0.07 7.49
N ALA A 29 -2.75 0.74 7.03
CA ALA A 29 -2.09 0.41 5.78
C ALA A 29 -1.41 -0.96 5.83
N GLN A 30 -0.73 -1.31 6.92
CA GLN A 30 -0.11 -2.63 7.08
C GLN A 30 -1.16 -3.73 7.25
N LEU A 31 -2.25 -3.47 7.97
CA LEU A 31 -3.35 -4.42 8.11
C LEU A 31 -4.01 -4.79 6.76
N SER A 32 -3.90 -3.94 5.74
CA SER A 32 -4.44 -4.23 4.40
C SER A 32 -3.65 -5.29 3.62
N TYR A 33 -2.47 -5.70 4.12
CA TYR A 33 -1.67 -6.78 3.53
C TYR A 33 -2.07 -8.15 4.03
N ASP A 34 -2.76 -8.21 5.17
CA ASP A 34 -3.24 -9.48 5.74
C ASP A 34 -4.43 -10.04 4.96
N ASP A 35 -4.66 -11.33 5.14
CA ASP A 35 -5.83 -11.98 4.61
C ASP A 35 -7.10 -11.34 5.17
N VAL A 36 -8.05 -11.09 4.28
CA VAL A 36 -9.35 -10.52 4.65
C VAL A 36 -10.37 -11.63 4.73
N PRO A 37 -10.89 -11.97 5.95
CA PRO A 37 -11.81 -13.07 6.13
C PRO A 37 -13.13 -12.86 5.38
N GLU A 38 -13.83 -13.93 5.05
CA GLU A 38 -15.08 -13.91 4.28
C GLU A 38 -16.20 -13.10 4.95
N CYS A 39 -16.15 -12.95 6.27
CA CYS A 39 -17.13 -12.15 7.02
C CYS A 39 -16.99 -10.64 6.71
N VAL A 40 -15.86 -10.17 6.18
CA VAL A 40 -15.68 -8.77 5.76
C VAL A 40 -16.43 -8.51 4.46
N PRO A 41 -17.41 -7.58 4.44
CA PRO A 41 -18.22 -7.36 3.26
C PRO A 41 -17.38 -6.86 2.08
N ARG A 42 -17.50 -7.54 0.94
CA ARG A 42 -16.93 -7.07 -0.33
C ARG A 42 -17.71 -5.87 -0.88
N LEU A 43 -17.02 -4.95 -1.56
CA LEU A 43 -17.62 -3.72 -2.09
C LEU A 43 -18.87 -3.99 -2.94
N ALA A 44 -18.81 -4.96 -3.85
CA ALA A 44 -19.94 -5.33 -4.70
C ALA A 44 -21.17 -5.80 -3.88
N GLY A 45 -20.95 -6.52 -2.79
CA GLY A 45 -22.01 -6.94 -1.87
C GLY A 45 -22.66 -5.75 -1.13
N VAL A 46 -21.86 -4.78 -0.71
CA VAL A 46 -22.35 -3.55 -0.09
C VAL A 46 -23.16 -2.72 -1.07
N GLU A 47 -22.66 -2.57 -2.32
CA GLU A 47 -23.35 -1.84 -3.39
C GLU A 47 -24.69 -2.50 -3.75
N SER A 48 -24.73 -3.83 -3.88
CA SER A 48 -25.96 -4.53 -4.24
C SER A 48 -27.05 -4.40 -3.17
N ARG A 49 -26.68 -4.25 -1.90
CA ARG A 49 -27.64 -4.08 -0.78
C ARG A 49 -28.00 -2.63 -0.51
N TYR A 50 -27.07 -1.71 -0.68
CA TYR A 50 -27.24 -0.33 -0.18
C TYR A 50 -26.93 0.75 -1.20
N GLY A 51 -26.49 0.40 -2.40
CA GLY A 51 -26.01 1.36 -3.41
C GLY A 51 -27.07 2.34 -3.86
N THR A 52 -28.28 1.86 -4.13
CA THR A 52 -29.41 2.70 -4.55
C THR A 52 -30.49 2.75 -3.49
N LEU A 53 -31.40 3.75 -3.59
CA LEU A 53 -32.58 3.80 -2.74
C LEU A 53 -33.46 2.56 -2.93
N HIS A 54 -33.58 2.06 -4.16
CA HIS A 54 -34.33 0.87 -4.48
C HIS A 54 -33.79 -0.38 -3.76
N ASP A 55 -32.47 -0.56 -3.72
CA ASP A 55 -31.84 -1.67 -3.00
C ASP A 55 -32.10 -1.58 -1.50
N ARG A 56 -31.96 -0.36 -0.94
CA ARG A 56 -32.23 -0.13 0.48
C ARG A 56 -33.68 -0.38 0.87
N VAL A 57 -34.65 -0.12 -0.04
CA VAL A 57 -36.05 -0.43 0.21
C VAL A 57 -36.30 -1.92 0.33
N LYS A 58 -35.56 -2.77 -0.42
CA LYS A 58 -35.64 -4.23 -0.28
C LYS A 58 -35.19 -4.75 1.08
N GLU A 59 -34.25 -4.02 1.71
CA GLU A 59 -33.72 -4.36 3.04
C GLU A 59 -34.58 -3.76 4.19
N PHE A 60 -35.76 -3.15 3.87
CA PHE A 60 -36.62 -2.56 4.88
C PHE A 60 -37.26 -3.63 5.78
N ASP A 61 -36.95 -3.59 7.06
CA ASP A 61 -37.55 -4.45 8.08
C ASP A 61 -38.66 -3.71 8.83
N PRO A 62 -39.94 -4.09 8.63
CA PRO A 62 -41.06 -3.47 9.32
C PRO A 62 -41.07 -3.72 10.85
N ARG A 63 -40.30 -4.70 11.36
CA ARG A 63 -40.16 -4.94 12.79
C ARG A 63 -39.25 -3.90 13.47
N HIS A 64 -38.40 -3.23 12.67
CA HIS A 64 -37.47 -2.20 13.13
C HIS A 64 -37.60 -0.93 12.27
N PRO A 65 -38.75 -0.25 12.25
CA PRO A 65 -39.06 0.81 11.28
C PRO A 65 -38.13 2.02 11.40
N ILE A 66 -37.73 2.42 12.61
CA ILE A 66 -36.84 3.57 12.82
C ILE A 66 -35.43 3.26 12.25
N ARG A 67 -34.90 2.06 12.47
CA ARG A 67 -33.63 1.61 11.91
C ARG A 67 -33.68 1.59 10.40
N SER A 68 -34.76 1.03 9.83
CA SER A 68 -34.96 0.93 8.40
C SER A 68 -35.10 2.30 7.74
N MET A 69 -35.82 3.24 8.34
CA MET A 69 -35.90 4.62 7.85
C MET A 69 -34.56 5.36 7.86
N ARG A 70 -33.71 5.12 8.87
CA ARG A 70 -32.35 5.68 8.89
C ARG A 70 -31.52 5.10 7.75
N MET A 71 -31.59 3.80 7.53
CA MET A 71 -30.90 3.08 6.44
C MET A 71 -31.32 3.60 5.05
N LEU A 72 -32.60 3.94 4.86
CA LEU A 72 -33.06 4.52 3.58
C LEU A 72 -32.38 5.87 3.30
N ARG A 73 -32.08 6.66 4.32
CA ARG A 73 -31.43 7.98 4.20
C ARG A 73 -29.91 7.86 4.10
N LYS A 74 -29.31 7.04 4.98
CA LYS A 74 -27.86 6.82 5.05
C LYS A 74 -27.61 5.31 5.05
N PRO A 75 -26.94 4.77 4.03
CA PRO A 75 -26.58 3.36 4.04
C PRO A 75 -25.72 3.05 5.27
N PRO A 76 -25.98 1.92 5.96
CA PRO A 76 -25.11 1.48 7.03
C PRO A 76 -23.74 1.14 6.44
N PHE A 77 -22.69 1.22 7.25
CA PHE A 77 -21.38 0.76 6.83
C PHE A 77 -21.42 -0.77 6.63
N GLY A 78 -22.06 -1.47 7.57
CA GLY A 78 -22.29 -2.91 7.46
C GLY A 78 -21.02 -3.74 7.59
N GLY A 79 -19.92 -3.12 8.02
CA GLY A 79 -18.64 -3.79 8.23
C GLY A 79 -18.64 -4.70 9.46
N VAL A 80 -17.52 -5.39 9.65
CA VAL A 80 -17.22 -6.19 10.84
C VAL A 80 -16.07 -5.52 11.60
N THR A 81 -16.05 -5.64 12.91
CA THR A 81 -14.94 -5.10 13.71
C THR A 81 -13.65 -5.88 13.45
N ILE A 82 -12.51 -5.20 13.59
CA ILE A 82 -11.19 -5.84 13.45
C ILE A 82 -11.09 -7.04 14.41
N ALA A 83 -11.56 -6.89 15.65
CA ALA A 83 -11.57 -8.01 16.61
C ALA A 83 -12.36 -9.22 16.12
N ARG A 84 -13.51 -9.01 15.47
CA ARG A 84 -14.30 -10.11 14.91
C ARG A 84 -13.65 -10.71 13.67
N ALA A 85 -13.00 -9.92 12.85
CA ALA A 85 -12.29 -10.41 11.68
C ALA A 85 -11.10 -11.29 12.08
N ASP A 86 -10.34 -10.89 13.12
CA ASP A 86 -9.28 -11.70 13.71
C ASP A 86 -9.80 -13.04 14.27
N ASP A 87 -10.92 -12.99 15.01
CA ASP A 87 -11.55 -14.20 15.59
C ASP A 87 -11.97 -15.20 14.50
N GLU A 88 -12.50 -14.71 13.36
CA GLU A 88 -12.89 -15.55 12.23
C GLU A 88 -11.66 -16.19 11.54
N LEU A 89 -10.56 -15.46 11.42
CA LEU A 89 -9.32 -15.97 10.81
C LEU A 89 -8.67 -17.06 11.68
N HIS A 90 -8.70 -16.89 13.01
CA HIS A 90 -7.93 -17.74 13.91
C HIS A 90 -8.76 -18.81 14.65
N HIS A 91 -10.08 -18.63 14.74
CA HIS A 91 -11.00 -19.55 15.45
C HIS A 91 -12.14 -20.08 14.57
N GLY A 92 -12.33 -19.54 13.38
CA GLY A 92 -13.25 -20.07 12.37
C GLY A 92 -12.80 -21.45 11.90
N SER A 93 -13.75 -22.40 11.83
CA SER A 93 -13.58 -23.81 11.54
C SER A 93 -12.50 -24.10 10.50
N ALA A 94 -11.45 -24.84 10.95
CA ALA A 94 -10.53 -25.57 10.12
C ALA A 94 -10.06 -24.83 8.84
N VAL A 95 -9.29 -23.77 9.00
CA VAL A 95 -8.28 -23.51 7.99
C VAL A 95 -7.34 -24.72 8.09
N PRO A 96 -7.24 -25.58 7.04
CA PRO A 96 -6.14 -26.52 6.97
C PRO A 96 -4.86 -25.73 7.13
N ASP A 97 -3.85 -26.38 7.65
CA ASP A 97 -2.44 -25.94 7.68
C ASP A 97 -1.95 -25.79 6.22
N HIS A 98 -2.64 -24.93 5.48
CA HIS A 98 -2.29 -24.51 4.13
C HIS A 98 -1.42 -23.31 4.31
N ASP A 99 -0.23 -23.43 3.78
CA ASP A 99 0.74 -22.36 3.57
C ASP A 99 0.02 -21.02 3.54
N VAL A 100 0.17 -20.24 4.62
CA VAL A 100 -0.24 -18.82 4.62
C VAL A 100 0.54 -18.22 3.48
N GLU A 101 -0.13 -18.00 2.34
CA GLU A 101 0.53 -17.41 1.20
C GLU A 101 1.06 -16.05 1.65
N ASN A 102 2.38 -15.88 1.54
CA ASN A 102 3.06 -14.65 1.91
C ASN A 102 2.49 -13.48 1.10
N VAL A 103 1.60 -12.73 1.69
CA VAL A 103 1.16 -11.47 1.11
C VAL A 103 2.20 -10.41 1.47
N GLY A 104 3.28 -10.37 0.69
CA GLY A 104 4.41 -9.47 0.90
C GLY A 104 5.71 -10.17 1.32
N LEU A 105 6.79 -9.41 1.45
CA LEU A 105 8.13 -9.91 1.81
C LEU A 105 8.37 -9.98 3.33
N VAL A 106 7.33 -9.91 4.14
CA VAL A 106 7.38 -10.00 5.60
C VAL A 106 7.10 -11.43 6.04
N ASP A 107 7.77 -11.87 7.11
CA ASP A 107 7.48 -13.16 7.75
C ASP A 107 5.98 -13.23 8.13
N PRO A 108 5.23 -14.22 7.66
CA PRO A 108 3.81 -14.38 7.96
C PRO A 108 3.49 -14.38 9.45
N GLN A 109 4.39 -14.91 10.29
CA GLN A 109 4.20 -14.91 11.73
C GLN A 109 4.21 -13.48 12.29
N VAL A 110 5.05 -12.59 11.77
CA VAL A 110 5.10 -11.18 12.19
C VAL A 110 3.81 -10.47 11.83
N THR A 111 3.29 -10.72 10.64
CA THR A 111 2.04 -10.14 10.16
C THR A 111 0.86 -10.62 10.99
N HIS A 112 0.79 -11.94 11.24
CA HIS A 112 -0.21 -12.56 12.12
C HIS A 112 -0.17 -11.99 13.55
N ASP A 113 1.00 -11.93 14.17
CA ASP A 113 1.16 -11.39 15.53
C ASP A 113 0.79 -9.90 15.59
N PHE A 114 1.02 -9.15 14.51
CA PHE A 114 0.62 -7.77 14.37
C PHE A 114 -0.90 -7.62 14.28
N TYR A 115 -1.57 -8.42 13.44
CA TYR A 115 -3.02 -8.43 13.32
C TYR A 115 -3.67 -8.72 14.69
N HIS A 116 -3.22 -9.78 15.35
CA HIS A 116 -3.74 -10.15 16.67
C HIS A 116 -3.51 -9.06 17.72
N ALA A 117 -2.36 -8.36 17.67
CA ALA A 117 -2.09 -7.22 18.55
C ALA A 117 -3.08 -6.07 18.32
N ILE A 118 -3.41 -5.77 17.07
CA ILE A 118 -4.39 -4.74 16.69
C ILE A 118 -5.80 -5.14 17.17
N ALA A 119 -6.19 -6.38 16.92
CA ALA A 119 -7.51 -6.92 17.27
C ALA A 119 -7.76 -6.95 18.78
N ALA A 120 -6.72 -7.18 19.59
CA ALA A 120 -6.78 -7.16 21.04
C ALA A 120 -6.73 -5.75 21.64
N ASN A 121 -6.32 -4.72 20.87
CA ASN A 121 -6.11 -3.37 21.38
C ASN A 121 -7.41 -2.55 21.35
N PRO A 122 -7.86 -1.95 22.47
CA PRO A 122 -9.10 -1.17 22.53
C PRO A 122 -9.13 0.04 21.59
N ARG A 123 -7.97 0.60 21.17
CA ARG A 123 -7.91 1.67 20.18
C ARG A 123 -8.40 1.21 18.81
N PHE A 124 -8.08 -0.02 18.42
CA PHE A 124 -8.29 -0.53 17.05
C PHE A 124 -9.40 -1.59 16.95
N SER A 125 -9.58 -2.41 17.99
CA SER A 125 -10.46 -3.58 17.98
C SER A 125 -11.90 -3.29 17.52
N GLY A 126 -12.41 -2.10 17.86
CA GLY A 126 -13.76 -1.64 17.51
C GLY A 126 -13.88 -0.95 16.16
N ILE A 127 -12.79 -0.75 15.42
CA ILE A 127 -12.83 -0.22 14.05
C ILE A 127 -13.52 -1.25 13.16
N GLU A 128 -14.48 -0.80 12.35
CA GLU A 128 -15.17 -1.67 11.40
C GLU A 128 -14.40 -1.73 10.07
N MET A 129 -14.24 -2.93 9.53
CA MET A 129 -13.68 -3.23 8.19
C MET A 129 -14.82 -3.54 7.22
N GLY A 130 -14.75 -3.07 5.99
CA GLY A 130 -15.74 -3.38 4.96
C GLY A 130 -15.37 -2.85 3.57
N ALA A 131 -16.27 -3.05 2.64
CA ALA A 131 -16.10 -2.67 1.24
C ALA A 131 -14.78 -3.19 0.63
N PHE A 132 -14.34 -4.38 1.03
CA PHE A 132 -13.13 -4.99 0.50
C PHE A 132 -13.26 -5.24 -1.01
N LEU A 133 -12.23 -4.87 -1.75
CA LEU A 133 -12.07 -5.18 -3.17
C LEU A 133 -10.65 -5.68 -3.42
N GLU A 134 -10.56 -6.79 -4.12
CA GLU A 134 -9.29 -7.36 -4.58
C GLU A 134 -9.46 -7.77 -6.05
N GLU A 135 -8.50 -7.38 -6.87
CA GLU A 135 -8.43 -7.70 -8.28
C GLU A 135 -7.00 -8.17 -8.62
N PHE A 136 -6.92 -9.32 -9.25
CA PHE A 136 -5.68 -9.86 -9.76
C PHE A 136 -5.90 -10.30 -11.21
N ASP A 137 -5.13 -9.73 -12.13
CA ASP A 137 -5.16 -10.07 -13.54
C ASP A 137 -3.74 -10.15 -14.07
N GLY A 138 -3.31 -11.38 -14.40
CA GLY A 138 -1.98 -11.63 -14.94
C GLY A 138 -1.79 -11.12 -16.37
N ASP A 139 -2.85 -11.10 -17.17
CA ASP A 139 -2.78 -10.66 -18.58
C ASP A 139 -2.70 -9.12 -18.65
N GLU A 140 -3.52 -8.44 -17.84
CA GLU A 140 -3.49 -6.98 -17.71
C GLU A 140 -2.39 -6.50 -16.76
N GLN A 141 -1.61 -7.41 -16.15
CA GLN A 141 -0.56 -7.12 -15.17
C GLN A 141 -1.05 -6.23 -14.03
N THR A 142 -2.23 -6.55 -13.50
CA THR A 142 -2.89 -5.79 -12.42
C THR A 142 -2.89 -6.57 -11.13
N GLN A 143 -2.37 -5.95 -10.07
CA GLN A 143 -2.52 -6.42 -8.70
C GLN A 143 -3.04 -5.27 -7.85
N PHE A 144 -4.26 -5.37 -7.38
CA PHE A 144 -4.93 -4.35 -6.60
C PHE A 144 -5.68 -4.95 -5.42
N ALA A 145 -5.56 -4.33 -4.24
CA ALA A 145 -6.51 -4.56 -3.15
C ALA A 145 -6.72 -3.27 -2.36
N ALA A 146 -7.94 -3.11 -1.84
CA ALA A 146 -8.28 -2.01 -0.95
C ALA A 146 -9.36 -2.42 0.04
N VAL A 147 -9.28 -1.88 1.23
CA VAL A 147 -10.27 -2.03 2.29
C VAL A 147 -10.62 -0.67 2.86
N THR A 148 -11.88 -0.49 3.23
CA THR A 148 -12.33 0.72 3.92
C THR A 148 -12.57 0.39 5.38
N TYR A 149 -11.96 1.19 6.25
CA TYR A 149 -12.19 1.16 7.69
C TYR A 149 -13.11 2.29 8.09
N ARG A 150 -13.97 2.05 9.08
CA ARG A 150 -14.81 3.08 9.70
C ARG A 150 -14.43 3.23 11.15
N LEU A 151 -13.95 4.42 11.51
CA LEU A 151 -13.62 4.77 12.88
C LEU A 151 -14.89 4.98 13.72
N PRO A 152 -14.80 4.92 15.06
CA PRO A 152 -15.93 5.24 15.95
C PRO A 152 -16.52 6.63 15.72
N SER A 153 -15.72 7.62 15.32
CA SER A 153 -16.17 8.96 14.90
C SER A 153 -17.07 8.97 13.66
N GLY A 154 -17.08 7.87 12.90
CA GLY A 154 -17.73 7.74 11.60
C GLY A 154 -16.85 8.11 10.41
N MET A 155 -15.66 8.65 10.62
CA MET A 155 -14.67 8.91 9.56
C MET A 155 -14.29 7.61 8.84
N LEU A 156 -14.11 7.68 7.54
CA LEU A 156 -13.63 6.56 6.74
C LEU A 156 -12.12 6.67 6.51
N VAL A 157 -11.42 5.57 6.67
CA VAL A 157 -10.03 5.42 6.27
C VAL A 157 -9.99 4.40 5.14
N VAL A 158 -9.63 4.84 3.95
CA VAL A 158 -9.46 3.97 2.78
C VAL A 158 -8.00 3.58 2.70
N ALA A 159 -7.71 2.30 2.89
CA ALA A 159 -6.37 1.76 2.80
C ALA A 159 -6.20 1.01 1.47
N PHE A 160 -5.18 1.40 0.73
CA PHE A 160 -4.75 0.73 -0.49
C PHE A 160 -3.55 -0.16 -0.18
N ARG A 161 -3.67 -1.45 -0.50
CA ARG A 161 -2.57 -2.40 -0.35
C ARG A 161 -1.48 -2.09 -1.38
N GLY A 162 -0.23 -2.18 -0.96
CA GLY A 162 0.91 -2.14 -1.86
C GLY A 162 1.08 -3.44 -2.62
N THR A 163 2.27 -3.62 -3.17
CA THR A 163 2.62 -4.81 -3.92
C THR A 163 2.73 -6.00 -2.98
N ASP A 164 2.11 -7.11 -3.38
CA ASP A 164 2.32 -8.42 -2.77
C ASP A 164 3.65 -9.03 -3.22
N ASP A 165 3.87 -10.31 -2.88
CA ASP A 165 5.09 -11.02 -3.29
C ASP A 165 5.07 -11.49 -4.76
N SER A 166 3.97 -11.31 -5.50
CA SER A 166 3.82 -11.80 -6.86
C SER A 166 4.72 -11.07 -7.86
N LEU A 167 5.25 -11.80 -8.85
CA LEU A 167 5.99 -11.19 -9.96
C LEU A 167 5.11 -10.23 -10.77
N VAL A 168 3.80 -10.47 -10.84
CA VAL A 168 2.83 -9.60 -11.53
C VAL A 168 2.76 -8.25 -10.85
N GLY A 169 2.61 -8.22 -9.52
CA GLY A 169 2.58 -6.98 -8.75
C GLY A 169 3.88 -6.18 -8.88
N TRP A 170 5.03 -6.85 -8.78
CA TRP A 170 6.33 -6.21 -8.98
C TRP A 170 6.52 -5.68 -10.40
N LYS A 171 6.04 -6.40 -11.42
CA LYS A 171 6.09 -5.92 -12.80
C LYS A 171 5.25 -4.67 -12.99
N GLU A 172 4.06 -4.60 -12.40
CA GLU A 172 3.21 -3.41 -12.43
C GLU A 172 3.92 -2.20 -11.80
N ASP A 173 4.63 -2.38 -10.68
CA ASP A 173 5.41 -1.30 -10.06
C ASP A 173 6.51 -0.76 -10.97
N PHE A 174 7.23 -1.66 -11.64
CA PHE A 174 8.26 -1.25 -12.59
C PHE A 174 7.66 -0.58 -13.84
N ASN A 175 6.44 -0.97 -14.24
CA ASN A 175 5.73 -0.34 -15.36
C ASN A 175 5.43 1.15 -15.09
N MET A 176 5.33 1.59 -13.83
CA MET A 176 5.19 3.01 -13.49
C MET A 176 6.32 3.90 -14.06
N ALA A 177 7.47 3.30 -14.41
CA ALA A 177 8.59 4.03 -15.01
C ALA A 177 8.29 4.52 -16.45
N PHE A 178 7.32 3.93 -17.14
CA PHE A 178 6.99 4.25 -18.54
C PHE A 178 5.49 4.31 -18.84
N GLN A 179 4.65 3.76 -17.96
CA GLN A 179 3.19 3.73 -18.10
C GLN A 179 2.54 4.61 -17.04
N TYR A 180 1.67 5.49 -17.46
CA TYR A 180 0.85 6.31 -16.58
C TYR A 180 -0.50 6.61 -17.25
N PRO A 181 -1.63 6.30 -16.59
CA PRO A 181 -1.70 5.50 -15.36
C PRO A 181 -1.42 4.01 -15.61
N VAL A 182 -1.01 3.29 -14.53
CA VAL A 182 -1.05 1.83 -14.50
C VAL A 182 -2.46 1.35 -14.12
N PRO A 183 -2.85 0.10 -14.44
CA PRO A 183 -4.22 -0.39 -14.17
C PRO A 183 -4.66 -0.24 -12.72
N ALA A 184 -3.83 -0.60 -11.74
CA ALA A 184 -4.16 -0.47 -10.31
C ALA A 184 -4.46 0.98 -9.89
N GLN A 185 -3.84 1.99 -10.52
CA GLN A 185 -4.16 3.41 -10.26
C GLN A 185 -5.59 3.73 -10.71
N VAL A 186 -6.01 3.26 -11.88
CA VAL A 186 -7.37 3.47 -12.39
C VAL A 186 -8.39 2.78 -11.48
N THR A 187 -8.11 1.54 -11.07
CA THR A 187 -8.95 0.79 -10.11
C THR A 187 -9.04 1.52 -8.77
N ALA A 188 -7.94 2.10 -8.26
CA ALA A 188 -7.95 2.86 -7.01
C ALA A 188 -8.86 4.09 -7.06
N ALA A 189 -8.82 4.86 -8.16
CA ALA A 189 -9.72 6.00 -8.36
C ALA A 189 -11.19 5.54 -8.45
N GLY A 190 -11.46 4.46 -9.16
CA GLY A 190 -12.77 3.83 -9.26
C GLY A 190 -13.29 3.35 -7.90
N TYR A 191 -12.43 2.70 -7.11
CA TYR A 191 -12.77 2.26 -5.76
C TYR A 191 -13.16 3.43 -4.85
N LEU A 192 -12.34 4.48 -4.80
CA LEU A 192 -12.65 5.68 -3.99
C LEU A 192 -13.97 6.32 -4.40
N ALA A 193 -14.24 6.43 -5.71
CA ALA A 193 -15.49 7.00 -6.21
C ALA A 193 -16.71 6.19 -5.74
N ARG A 194 -16.64 4.84 -5.79
CA ARG A 194 -17.69 3.92 -5.34
C ARG A 194 -17.92 4.03 -3.84
N VAL A 195 -16.87 4.01 -3.02
CA VAL A 195 -16.92 4.19 -1.55
C VAL A 195 -17.53 5.55 -1.20
N ALA A 196 -17.07 6.63 -1.85
CA ALA A 196 -17.57 7.98 -1.60
C ALA A 196 -19.03 8.17 -2.01
N ALA A 197 -19.51 7.43 -3.02
CA ALA A 197 -20.91 7.44 -3.45
C ALA A 197 -21.84 6.71 -2.45
N LEU A 198 -21.35 5.63 -1.82
CA LEU A 198 -22.07 4.89 -0.79
C LEU A 198 -22.26 5.74 0.46
N TRP A 199 -21.21 6.33 0.99
CA TRP A 199 -21.23 7.09 2.25
C TRP A 199 -20.96 8.57 2.00
N LYS A 200 -22.00 9.26 1.57
CA LYS A 200 -21.98 10.70 1.30
C LYS A 200 -21.77 11.48 2.59
N ASP A 201 -21.15 12.63 2.47
CA ASP A 201 -20.95 13.61 3.57
C ASP A 201 -20.13 13.07 4.77
N VAL A 202 -19.32 12.03 4.56
CA VAL A 202 -18.45 11.47 5.58
C VAL A 202 -17.00 11.90 5.30
N PRO A 203 -16.22 12.38 6.28
CA PRO A 203 -14.80 12.67 6.12
C PRO A 203 -14.02 11.41 5.72
N ILE A 204 -13.01 11.59 4.89
CA ILE A 204 -12.19 10.49 4.33
C ILE A 204 -10.72 10.76 4.58
N VAL A 205 -10.02 9.76 5.06
CA VAL A 205 -8.56 9.70 5.05
C VAL A 205 -8.16 8.60 4.08
N LEU A 206 -7.12 8.83 3.29
CA LEU A 206 -6.53 7.82 2.42
C LEU A 206 -5.18 7.41 2.98
N THR A 207 -4.85 6.14 2.89
CA THR A 207 -3.55 5.63 3.34
C THR A 207 -3.10 4.46 2.46
N GLY A 208 -1.79 4.28 2.40
CA GLY A 208 -1.19 3.11 1.79
C GLY A 208 0.32 3.12 1.94
N HIS A 209 0.90 1.95 2.00
CA HIS A 209 2.35 1.74 2.05
C HIS A 209 2.84 1.27 0.69
N SER A 210 4.05 1.62 0.32
CA SER A 210 4.63 1.20 -0.98
C SER A 210 3.78 1.68 -2.17
N LYS A 211 3.49 0.84 -3.16
CA LYS A 211 2.53 1.12 -4.25
C LYS A 211 1.21 1.69 -3.71
N GLY A 212 0.69 1.16 -2.59
CA GLY A 212 -0.53 1.66 -1.97
C GLY A 212 -0.50 3.14 -1.62
N GLY A 213 0.66 3.68 -1.24
CA GLY A 213 0.85 5.10 -1.01
C GLY A 213 0.72 5.94 -2.28
N ASN A 214 1.22 5.44 -3.41
CA ASN A 214 1.01 6.06 -4.72
C ASN A 214 -0.46 5.97 -5.14
N LEU A 215 -1.11 4.81 -4.97
CA LEU A 215 -2.53 4.62 -5.26
C LEU A 215 -3.43 5.58 -4.48
N ALA A 216 -3.12 5.83 -3.20
CA ALA A 216 -3.84 6.77 -2.34
C ALA A 216 -3.80 8.20 -2.92
N VAL A 217 -2.62 8.66 -3.34
CA VAL A 217 -2.46 9.98 -3.96
C VAL A 217 -3.15 10.03 -5.33
N TYR A 218 -2.98 8.98 -6.15
CA TYR A 218 -3.64 8.90 -7.46
C TYR A 218 -5.16 8.95 -7.35
N ALA A 219 -5.74 8.16 -6.44
CA ALA A 219 -7.18 8.14 -6.21
C ALA A 219 -7.70 9.52 -5.78
N ALA A 220 -6.97 10.21 -4.89
CA ALA A 220 -7.34 11.55 -4.42
C ALA A 220 -7.33 12.57 -5.55
N MET A 221 -6.26 12.65 -6.35
CA MET A 221 -6.14 13.67 -7.39
C MET A 221 -7.13 13.49 -8.53
N ASN A 222 -7.60 12.26 -8.77
CA ASN A 222 -8.60 11.94 -9.79
C ASN A 222 -10.04 11.87 -9.24
N ALA A 223 -10.24 12.13 -7.96
CA ALA A 223 -11.58 12.19 -7.38
C ALA A 223 -12.35 13.43 -7.85
N ALA A 224 -13.69 13.35 -7.88
CA ALA A 224 -14.54 14.50 -8.13
C ALA A 224 -14.37 15.55 -7.00
N ASP A 225 -14.56 16.84 -7.29
CA ASP A 225 -14.30 17.94 -6.35
C ASP A 225 -15.03 17.76 -5.02
N GLY A 226 -16.33 17.37 -5.04
CA GLY A 226 -17.07 17.12 -3.82
C GLY A 226 -16.57 15.92 -3.00
N VAL A 227 -15.77 15.01 -3.59
CA VAL A 227 -15.06 13.96 -2.86
C VAL A 227 -13.73 14.50 -2.32
N LYS A 228 -13.00 15.27 -3.13
CA LYS A 228 -11.77 15.95 -2.70
C LYS A 228 -12.01 16.80 -1.45
N ASP A 229 -13.10 17.54 -1.39
CA ASP A 229 -13.45 18.40 -0.24
C ASP A 229 -13.62 17.63 1.08
N ARG A 230 -13.89 16.33 0.99
CA ARG A 230 -14.05 15.43 2.13
C ARG A 230 -12.75 14.73 2.53
N ILE A 231 -11.72 14.77 1.69
CA ILE A 231 -10.43 14.15 1.98
C ILE A 231 -9.65 15.05 2.94
N GLU A 232 -9.46 14.59 4.17
CA GLU A 232 -8.75 15.35 5.19
C GLU A 232 -7.23 15.18 5.06
N ARG A 233 -6.76 13.95 4.84
CA ARG A 233 -5.34 13.60 4.71
C ARG A 233 -5.14 12.43 3.75
N ILE A 234 -3.95 12.41 3.15
CA ILE A 234 -3.50 11.35 2.24
C ILE A 234 -2.12 10.91 2.73
N TYR A 235 -2.04 9.76 3.37
CA TYR A 235 -0.78 9.21 3.87
C TYR A 235 -0.13 8.33 2.81
N SER A 236 0.99 8.81 2.26
CA SER A 236 1.85 8.05 1.36
C SER A 236 3.08 7.57 2.14
N LEU A 237 3.04 6.30 2.55
CA LEU A 237 4.02 5.69 3.43
C LEU A 237 5.05 4.93 2.57
N ASP A 238 6.20 5.53 2.36
CA ASP A 238 7.27 5.09 1.45
C ASP A 238 6.78 4.68 0.04
N GLY A 239 5.71 5.34 -0.43
CA GLY A 239 5.18 5.12 -1.78
C GLY A 239 6.01 5.84 -2.83
N PRO A 240 6.16 5.32 -4.05
CA PRO A 240 6.82 6.04 -5.15
C PRO A 240 6.07 7.34 -5.51
N GLY A 241 6.78 8.29 -6.11
CA GLY A 241 6.22 9.53 -6.63
C GLY A 241 5.49 9.36 -7.96
N PHE A 242 5.48 10.44 -8.74
CA PHE A 242 4.81 10.50 -10.04
C PHE A 242 5.74 11.07 -11.13
N PRO A 243 5.43 10.87 -12.42
CA PRO A 243 6.13 11.56 -13.49
C PRO A 243 6.05 13.08 -13.33
N GLU A 244 7.10 13.81 -13.76
CA GLU A 244 7.20 15.27 -13.65
C GLU A 244 5.97 16.00 -14.22
N ALA A 245 5.44 15.55 -15.34
CA ALA A 245 4.25 16.14 -15.93
C ALA A 245 3.01 16.02 -15.02
N VAL A 246 2.93 14.97 -14.22
CA VAL A 246 1.82 14.70 -13.28
C VAL A 246 1.94 15.59 -12.05
N VAL A 247 3.11 15.69 -11.43
CA VAL A 247 3.29 16.55 -10.24
C VAL A 247 3.10 18.04 -10.56
N ASN A 248 3.26 18.42 -11.82
CA ASN A 248 3.00 19.77 -12.30
C ASN A 248 1.55 19.98 -12.79
N SER A 249 0.66 18.99 -12.66
CA SER A 249 -0.73 19.09 -13.09
C SER A 249 -1.61 19.82 -12.06
N PHE A 250 -2.77 20.31 -12.53
CA PHE A 250 -3.79 20.90 -11.66
C PHE A 250 -4.38 19.87 -10.70
N GLU A 251 -4.59 18.66 -11.16
CA GLU A 251 -5.14 17.53 -10.37
C GLU A 251 -4.25 17.24 -9.16
N TYR A 252 -2.93 17.16 -9.36
CA TYR A 252 -1.98 16.96 -8.27
C TYR A 252 -1.96 18.16 -7.32
N ALA A 253 -1.88 19.37 -7.85
CA ALA A 253 -1.87 20.59 -7.05
C ALA A 253 -3.12 20.74 -6.16
N SER A 254 -4.28 20.24 -6.63
CA SER A 254 -5.56 20.30 -5.90
C SER A 254 -5.58 19.49 -4.60
N VAL A 255 -4.67 18.50 -4.45
CA VAL A 255 -4.59 17.62 -3.27
C VAL A 255 -3.25 17.69 -2.54
N SER A 256 -2.23 18.30 -3.12
CA SER A 256 -0.84 18.27 -2.63
C SER A 256 -0.70 18.74 -1.17
N SER A 257 -1.45 19.76 -0.75
CA SER A 257 -1.43 20.25 0.63
C SER A 257 -1.98 19.27 1.67
N ARG A 258 -2.65 18.21 1.24
CA ARG A 258 -3.21 17.15 2.10
C ARG A 258 -2.33 15.91 2.14
N ILE A 259 -1.30 15.83 1.29
CA ILE A 259 -0.39 14.69 1.25
C ILE A 259 0.58 14.78 2.43
N VAL A 260 0.65 13.69 3.18
CA VAL A 260 1.63 13.44 4.23
C VAL A 260 2.53 12.31 3.75
N LYS A 261 3.71 12.66 3.27
CA LYS A 261 4.70 11.71 2.78
C LYS A 261 5.63 11.33 3.91
N ILE A 262 5.72 10.04 4.22
CA ILE A 262 6.62 9.51 5.24
C ILE A 262 7.55 8.50 4.58
N VAL A 263 8.86 8.64 4.80
CA VAL A 263 9.88 7.76 4.21
C VAL A 263 10.93 7.42 5.26
N PRO A 264 11.54 6.23 5.23
CA PRO A 264 12.69 5.94 6.07
C PRO A 264 13.93 6.74 5.61
N ASP A 265 14.92 6.91 6.49
CA ASP A 265 16.08 7.76 6.24
C ASP A 265 16.93 7.30 5.04
N SER A 266 16.94 6.01 4.72
CA SER A 266 17.60 5.44 3.56
C SER A 266 16.58 4.91 2.52
N SER A 267 15.45 5.59 2.37
CA SER A 267 14.40 5.20 1.41
C SER A 267 14.96 5.07 -0.01
N VAL A 268 14.55 3.99 -0.66
CA VAL A 268 14.79 3.70 -2.08
C VAL A 268 13.48 3.83 -2.84
N VAL A 269 12.43 3.13 -2.43
CA VAL A 269 11.13 3.08 -3.11
C VAL A 269 10.43 4.43 -3.08
N GLY A 270 10.35 5.08 -1.90
CA GLY A 270 9.71 6.38 -1.75
C GLY A 270 10.42 7.52 -2.49
N MET A 271 11.64 7.26 -2.97
CA MET A 271 12.44 8.22 -3.75
C MET A 271 12.41 7.95 -5.26
N VAL A 272 11.62 6.99 -5.73
CA VAL A 272 11.41 6.72 -7.17
C VAL A 272 10.45 7.76 -7.73
N LEU A 273 10.75 8.29 -8.91
CA LEU A 273 10.01 9.38 -9.58
C LEU A 273 10.03 10.70 -8.78
N GLU A 274 9.16 11.65 -9.15
CA GLU A 274 9.14 12.99 -8.53
C GLU A 274 8.23 13.01 -7.30
N THR A 275 8.75 13.57 -6.21
CA THR A 275 8.03 13.75 -4.93
C THR A 275 8.27 15.18 -4.45
N PRO A 276 7.39 16.14 -4.81
CA PRO A 276 7.58 17.55 -4.46
C PRO A 276 7.23 17.86 -2.99
N GLU A 277 6.52 16.98 -2.29
CA GLU A 277 6.14 17.19 -0.89
C GLU A 277 7.37 17.11 0.03
N ARG A 278 7.31 17.89 1.11
CA ARG A 278 8.28 17.73 2.19
C ARG A 278 8.03 16.38 2.88
N CYS A 279 9.01 15.49 2.78
CA CYS A 279 8.96 14.20 3.46
C CYS A 279 9.14 14.35 4.98
N ILE A 280 8.37 13.60 5.74
CA ILE A 280 8.69 13.27 7.12
C ILE A 280 9.63 12.08 7.06
N VAL A 281 10.87 12.26 7.50
CA VAL A 281 11.90 11.23 7.43
C VAL A 281 12.01 10.53 8.78
N VAL A 282 11.93 9.20 8.78
CA VAL A 282 11.92 8.37 9.98
C VAL A 282 13.12 7.43 10.03
N LYS A 283 13.61 7.13 11.23
CA LYS A 283 14.65 6.12 11.41
C LYS A 283 14.11 4.71 11.30
N SER A 284 15.00 3.81 10.87
CA SER A 284 14.76 2.38 10.81
C SER A 284 15.82 1.62 11.63
N ASP A 285 15.47 0.40 12.04
CA ASP A 285 16.37 -0.53 12.73
C ASP A 285 17.25 -1.35 11.77
N VAL A 286 16.96 -1.28 10.48
CA VAL A 286 17.69 -1.96 9.41
C VAL A 286 18.33 -0.96 8.45
N GLU A 287 19.17 -1.44 7.53
CA GLU A 287 19.90 -0.60 6.58
C GLU A 287 19.46 -0.91 5.13
N GLY A 288 19.66 0.08 4.24
CA GLY A 288 19.45 -0.05 2.79
C GLY A 288 17.98 -0.27 2.44
N ILE A 289 17.74 -1.05 1.38
CA ILE A 289 16.39 -1.28 0.84
C ILE A 289 15.45 -1.96 1.85
N MET A 290 16.00 -2.67 2.84
CA MET A 290 15.22 -3.32 3.90
C MET A 290 14.48 -2.31 4.78
N GLN A 291 14.89 -1.04 4.78
CA GLN A 291 14.15 0.03 5.48
C GLN A 291 12.74 0.26 4.89
N HIS A 292 12.47 -0.23 3.68
CA HIS A 292 11.15 -0.19 3.10
C HIS A 292 10.10 -0.95 3.93
N PHE A 293 10.52 -1.97 4.69
CA PHE A 293 9.63 -2.71 5.58
C PHE A 293 9.23 -1.86 6.79
N ALA A 294 7.97 -1.43 6.84
CA ALA A 294 7.43 -0.52 7.82
C ALA A 294 7.58 -0.99 9.28
N PHE A 295 7.65 -2.32 9.51
CA PHE A 295 7.90 -2.92 10.84
C PHE A 295 9.30 -2.58 11.38
N SER A 296 10.22 -2.11 10.55
CA SER A 296 11.55 -1.65 10.96
C SER A 296 11.60 -0.17 11.37
N TRP A 297 10.52 0.60 11.16
CA TRP A 297 10.49 2.02 11.45
C TRP A 297 10.40 2.28 12.95
N ARG A 298 11.29 3.12 13.45
CA ARG A 298 11.41 3.39 14.89
C ARG A 298 10.34 4.34 15.38
N MET A 299 9.83 4.02 16.57
CA MET A 299 8.85 4.84 17.28
C MET A 299 9.26 5.11 18.72
N HIS A 300 8.81 6.24 19.24
CA HIS A 300 8.83 6.63 20.65
C HIS A 300 7.40 6.88 21.13
N GLY A 301 6.79 5.87 21.76
CA GLY A 301 5.38 5.93 22.12
C GLY A 301 4.53 6.02 20.85
N ASP A 302 3.79 7.10 20.69
CA ASP A 302 2.89 7.35 19.59
C ASP A 302 3.50 8.17 18.43
N GLU A 303 4.78 8.50 18.47
CA GLU A 303 5.47 9.28 17.43
C GLU A 303 6.60 8.51 16.77
N PHE A 304 6.79 8.71 15.47
CA PHE A 304 7.99 8.23 14.77
C PHE A 304 9.26 8.92 15.26
N ASP A 305 10.38 8.20 15.32
CA ASP A 305 11.71 8.76 15.53
C ASP A 305 12.17 9.48 14.26
N LYS A 306 11.93 10.80 14.21
CA LYS A 306 12.13 11.64 13.02
C LYS A 306 13.58 12.11 12.91
N VAL A 307 14.05 12.27 11.68
CA VAL A 307 15.32 12.91 11.33
C VAL A 307 15.07 14.07 10.35
N GLU A 308 16.06 14.96 10.19
CA GLU A 308 15.88 16.17 9.37
C GLU A 308 15.76 15.84 7.88
N ASP A 309 16.60 14.94 7.36
CA ASP A 309 16.72 14.65 5.94
C ASP A 309 16.95 13.17 5.64
N VAL A 310 16.64 12.77 4.42
CA VAL A 310 17.02 11.45 3.89
C VAL A 310 18.54 11.35 3.71
N ALA A 311 19.08 10.15 3.79
CA ALA A 311 20.49 9.89 3.59
C ALA A 311 20.96 10.35 2.20
N SER A 312 22.18 10.84 2.13
CA SER A 312 22.81 11.27 0.86
C SER A 312 22.86 10.14 -0.18
N SER A 313 22.91 8.89 0.24
CA SER A 313 22.82 7.70 -0.60
C SER A 313 21.49 7.61 -1.34
N SER A 314 20.37 7.86 -0.63
CA SER A 314 19.01 7.86 -1.22
C SER A 314 18.85 8.99 -2.25
N VAL A 315 19.35 10.18 -1.94
CA VAL A 315 19.36 11.30 -2.89
C VAL A 315 20.20 10.97 -4.13
N THR A 316 21.36 10.34 -3.94
CA THR A 316 22.24 9.95 -5.04
C THR A 316 21.59 8.86 -5.90
N PHE A 317 20.95 7.89 -5.28
CA PHE A 317 20.19 6.84 -5.98
C PHE A 317 19.08 7.44 -6.82
N ASN A 318 18.22 8.29 -6.23
CA ASN A 318 17.12 8.94 -6.93
C ASN A 318 17.65 9.70 -8.17
N LYS A 319 18.70 10.51 -8.03
CA LYS A 319 19.30 11.24 -9.14
C LYS A 319 19.84 10.30 -10.23
N ALA A 320 20.48 9.20 -9.85
CA ALA A 320 21.03 8.24 -10.79
C ALA A 320 19.91 7.51 -11.55
N LEU A 321 18.87 7.08 -10.85
CA LEU A 321 17.70 6.39 -11.41
C LEU A 321 16.94 7.32 -12.38
N ASN A 322 16.58 8.52 -11.93
CA ASN A 322 15.85 9.49 -12.76
C ASN A 322 16.65 9.89 -14.00
N LYS A 323 17.98 10.09 -13.86
CA LYS A 323 18.86 10.34 -14.99
C LYS A 323 18.91 9.18 -15.97
N TRP A 324 18.97 7.95 -15.48
CA TRP A 324 18.93 6.76 -16.33
C TRP A 324 17.60 6.65 -17.06
N LEU A 325 16.47 6.79 -16.35
CA LEU A 325 15.13 6.77 -16.94
C LEU A 325 14.96 7.88 -17.98
N SER A 326 15.43 9.10 -17.73
CA SER A 326 15.29 10.23 -18.67
C SER A 326 16.09 10.05 -19.96
N ASN A 327 17.15 9.24 -19.94
CA ASN A 327 17.96 8.90 -21.11
C ASN A 327 17.34 7.81 -21.99
N LEU A 328 16.28 7.15 -21.55
CA LEU A 328 15.59 6.09 -22.28
C LEU A 328 14.29 6.60 -22.88
N SER A 329 13.96 6.20 -24.11
CA SER A 329 12.61 6.36 -24.64
C SER A 329 11.62 5.50 -23.85
N LYS A 330 10.32 5.78 -24.04
CA LYS A 330 9.26 4.96 -23.41
C LYS A 330 9.43 3.49 -23.78
N GLU A 331 9.62 3.19 -25.04
CA GLU A 331 9.78 1.83 -25.59
C GLU A 331 11.05 1.15 -25.04
N GLN A 332 12.11 1.90 -24.77
CA GLN A 332 13.33 1.37 -24.15
C GLN A 332 13.13 1.03 -22.68
N ARG A 333 12.37 1.83 -21.94
CA ARG A 333 12.01 1.54 -20.55
C ARG A 333 11.14 0.29 -20.46
N GLU A 334 10.11 0.19 -21.30
CA GLU A 334 9.23 -0.97 -21.42
C GLU A 334 10.05 -2.24 -21.69
N ARG A 335 10.89 -2.24 -22.71
CA ARG A 335 11.76 -3.38 -23.02
C ARG A 335 12.73 -3.73 -21.88
N ALA A 336 13.23 -2.75 -21.15
CA ALA A 336 14.12 -3.01 -20.01
C ALA A 336 13.38 -3.72 -18.86
N VAL A 337 12.13 -3.31 -18.59
CA VAL A 337 11.26 -3.98 -17.62
C VAL A 337 10.88 -5.39 -18.10
N ASP A 338 10.46 -5.54 -19.36
CA ASP A 338 10.13 -6.86 -19.94
C ASP A 338 11.33 -7.81 -19.93
N ALA A 339 12.52 -7.30 -20.23
CA ALA A 339 13.76 -8.09 -20.17
C ALA A 339 14.05 -8.54 -18.73
N LEU A 340 13.87 -7.67 -17.73
CA LEU A 340 14.03 -8.03 -16.32
C LEU A 340 13.06 -9.15 -15.95
N PHE A 341 11.76 -8.93 -16.20
CA PHE A 341 10.74 -9.89 -15.77
C PHE A 341 10.77 -11.19 -16.56
N SER A 342 11.15 -11.19 -17.85
CA SER A 342 11.38 -12.44 -18.60
C SER A 342 12.48 -13.30 -17.97
N VAL A 343 13.53 -12.67 -17.43
CA VAL A 343 14.60 -13.39 -16.71
C VAL A 343 14.09 -13.93 -15.37
N LEU A 344 13.29 -13.15 -14.61
CA LEU A 344 12.72 -13.58 -13.33
C LEU A 344 11.70 -14.72 -13.53
N GLU A 345 10.80 -14.60 -14.50
CA GLU A 345 9.77 -15.59 -14.85
C GLU A 345 10.39 -16.92 -15.32
N ALA A 346 11.58 -16.88 -15.93
CA ALA A 346 12.31 -18.09 -16.31
C ALA A 346 12.70 -18.97 -15.10
N SER A 347 12.64 -18.43 -13.88
CA SER A 347 12.77 -19.23 -12.66
C SER A 347 11.64 -20.25 -12.46
N GLY A 348 10.50 -20.07 -13.15
CA GLY A 348 9.28 -20.85 -12.95
C GLY A 348 8.54 -20.54 -11.64
N ALA A 349 9.02 -19.56 -10.85
CA ALA A 349 8.39 -19.13 -9.62
C ALA A 349 7.36 -18.02 -9.90
N GLY A 350 6.22 -18.06 -9.22
CA GLY A 350 5.18 -17.01 -9.30
C GLY A 350 5.47 -15.80 -8.41
N SER A 351 6.43 -15.93 -7.48
CA SER A 351 6.74 -14.87 -6.50
C SER A 351 8.24 -14.75 -6.23
N ILE A 352 8.66 -13.62 -5.65
CA ILE A 352 10.06 -13.37 -5.26
C ILE A 352 10.49 -14.33 -4.16
N SER A 353 9.66 -14.57 -3.13
CA SER A 353 9.98 -15.49 -2.04
C SER A 353 10.12 -16.93 -2.53
N ALA A 354 9.22 -17.39 -3.41
CA ALA A 354 9.32 -18.71 -4.03
C ALA A 354 10.60 -18.86 -4.86
N MET A 355 10.98 -17.81 -5.61
CA MET A 355 12.24 -17.79 -6.36
C MET A 355 13.46 -17.87 -5.42
N MET A 356 13.46 -17.12 -4.33
CA MET A 356 14.53 -17.18 -3.31
C MET A 356 14.60 -18.54 -2.63
N ALA A 357 13.46 -19.15 -2.30
CA ALA A 357 13.39 -20.49 -1.70
C ALA A 357 13.92 -21.59 -2.64
N ALA A 358 13.69 -21.45 -3.96
CA ALA A 358 14.23 -22.37 -4.96
C ALA A 358 15.78 -22.31 -5.04
N GLY A 359 16.38 -21.19 -4.63
CA GLY A 359 17.81 -20.99 -4.50
C GLY A 359 18.56 -21.17 -5.84
N PRO A 360 19.79 -21.77 -5.82
CA PRO A 360 20.61 -21.86 -7.04
C PRO A 360 20.02 -22.71 -8.16
N LYS A 361 18.98 -23.48 -7.90
CA LYS A 361 18.38 -24.40 -8.91
C LYS A 361 17.78 -23.68 -10.11
N VAL A 362 17.31 -22.44 -9.92
CA VAL A 362 16.67 -21.62 -10.98
C VAL A 362 17.68 -20.79 -11.80
N ILE A 363 18.93 -20.70 -11.35
CA ILE A 363 19.96 -19.87 -12.00
C ILE A 363 20.21 -20.28 -13.44
N PRO A 364 20.30 -21.57 -13.82
CA PRO A 364 20.57 -21.95 -15.21
C PRO A 364 19.52 -21.44 -16.20
N GLU A 365 18.25 -21.56 -15.89
CA GLU A 365 17.13 -21.11 -16.72
C GLU A 365 17.12 -19.57 -16.84
N MET A 366 17.29 -18.87 -15.72
CA MET A 366 17.39 -17.41 -15.70
C MET A 366 18.60 -16.92 -16.52
N LEU A 367 19.77 -17.58 -16.38
CA LEU A 367 20.96 -17.24 -17.15
C LEU A 367 20.78 -17.54 -18.64
N GLY A 368 20.12 -18.64 -19.00
CA GLY A 368 19.77 -18.98 -20.38
C GLY A 368 18.94 -17.88 -21.04
N THR A 369 17.89 -17.40 -20.36
CA THR A 369 17.05 -16.30 -20.81
C THR A 369 17.83 -14.99 -20.92
N TYR A 370 18.65 -14.66 -19.92
CA TYR A 370 19.50 -13.45 -19.93
C TYR A 370 20.49 -13.45 -21.13
N VAL A 371 21.12 -14.58 -21.42
CA VAL A 371 22.04 -14.70 -22.57
C VAL A 371 21.29 -14.57 -23.90
N GLY A 372 20.03 -15.01 -23.96
CA GLY A 372 19.15 -14.87 -25.13
C GLY A 372 18.68 -13.45 -25.42
N LEU A 373 18.75 -12.52 -24.45
CA LEU A 373 18.36 -11.11 -24.65
C LEU A 373 19.18 -10.43 -25.72
N SER A 374 18.61 -9.40 -26.37
CA SER A 374 19.37 -8.56 -27.30
C SER A 374 20.53 -7.85 -26.59
N GLY A 375 21.54 -7.46 -27.34
CA GLY A 375 22.69 -6.72 -26.77
C GLY A 375 22.30 -5.35 -26.17
N GLU A 376 21.21 -4.73 -26.66
CA GLU A 376 20.67 -3.49 -26.13
C GLU A 376 19.94 -3.74 -24.81
N ASP A 377 19.05 -4.74 -24.76
CA ASP A 377 18.27 -5.06 -23.56
C ASP A 377 19.18 -5.51 -22.41
N ARG A 378 20.21 -6.32 -22.70
CA ARG A 378 21.23 -6.66 -21.69
C ARG A 378 21.97 -5.44 -21.13
N ARG A 379 22.31 -4.46 -21.97
CA ARG A 379 22.97 -3.23 -21.50
C ARG A 379 22.05 -2.43 -20.59
N ASN A 380 20.79 -2.24 -20.99
CA ASN A 380 19.80 -1.51 -20.20
C ASN A 380 19.53 -2.21 -18.86
N LEU A 381 19.32 -3.54 -18.88
CA LEU A 381 19.14 -4.35 -17.69
C LEU A 381 20.35 -4.25 -16.74
N ASN A 382 21.58 -4.38 -17.27
CA ASN A 382 22.81 -4.29 -16.47
C ASN A 382 22.97 -2.91 -15.84
N GLN A 383 22.59 -1.83 -16.54
CA GLN A 383 22.63 -0.48 -15.97
C GLN A 383 21.61 -0.32 -14.84
N ALA A 384 20.37 -0.79 -15.03
CA ALA A 384 19.35 -0.79 -13.98
C ALA A 384 19.82 -1.56 -12.75
N LEU A 385 20.31 -2.79 -12.94
CA LEU A 385 20.83 -3.63 -11.86
C LEU A 385 22.01 -2.99 -11.12
N ALA A 386 22.92 -2.33 -11.85
CA ALA A 386 24.05 -1.63 -11.23
C ALA A 386 23.59 -0.46 -10.35
N ILE A 387 22.58 0.33 -10.79
CA ILE A 387 22.00 1.42 -10.00
C ILE A 387 21.32 0.86 -8.74
N MET A 388 20.51 -0.19 -8.87
CA MET A 388 19.84 -0.83 -7.75
C MET A 388 20.83 -1.45 -6.75
N LEU A 389 21.88 -2.11 -7.23
CA LEU A 389 22.92 -2.70 -6.39
C LEU A 389 23.70 -1.64 -5.62
N GLN A 390 24.01 -0.51 -6.25
CA GLN A 390 24.66 0.61 -5.56
C GLN A 390 23.77 1.15 -4.43
N ALA A 391 22.46 1.25 -4.64
CA ALA A 391 21.51 1.66 -3.60
C ALA A 391 21.44 0.63 -2.45
N ALA A 392 21.39 -0.66 -2.78
CA ALA A 392 21.33 -1.73 -1.78
C ALA A 392 22.61 -1.84 -0.93
N LEU A 393 23.76 -1.53 -1.51
CA LEU A 393 25.06 -1.58 -0.82
C LEU A 393 25.48 -0.27 -0.17
N ALA A 394 24.73 0.82 -0.38
CA ALA A 394 25.04 2.11 0.22
C ALA A 394 24.86 2.04 1.73
N ARG A 395 25.99 1.96 2.46
CA ARG A 395 26.02 2.03 3.92
C ARG A 395 26.02 3.49 4.33
N ASN A 396 25.13 3.88 5.25
CA ASN A 396 25.24 5.16 5.93
C ASN A 396 26.58 5.22 6.65
N PRO A 397 27.43 6.23 6.43
CA PRO A 397 28.63 6.39 7.23
C PRO A 397 28.20 6.54 8.68
N LYS A 398 28.59 5.57 9.53
CA LYS A 398 28.31 5.62 10.97
C LYS A 398 28.73 6.99 11.49
N VAL A 399 27.77 7.75 12.00
CA VAL A 399 28.06 8.95 12.78
C VAL A 399 28.92 8.47 13.95
N ARG A 400 30.25 8.74 13.90
CA ARG A 400 31.14 8.47 15.00
C ARG A 400 30.63 9.31 16.17
N ARG A 401 30.08 8.67 17.17
CA ARG A 401 29.84 9.30 18.47
C ARG A 401 31.22 9.82 18.96
N LYS A 402 31.32 11.14 19.05
CA LYS A 402 32.32 11.79 19.89
C LYS A 402 31.80 11.92 21.33
#